data_394610f15f967fcaa1699819f3fcdd7e
#
_entry.id   394610f15f967fcaa1699819f3fcdd7e
#
_cell.length_a   1.000
_cell.length_b   1.000
_cell.length_c   1.000
_cell.angle_alpha   90.00
_cell.angle_beta   90.00
_cell.angle_gamma   90.00
#
_symmetry.space_group_name_H-M   'P 1'
#
loop_
_entity.id
_entity.type
_entity.pdbx_description
1 polymer ?
#
loop_
_entity_poly.entity_id
_entity_poly.type
_entity_poly.pdbx_seq_one_letter_code
_entity_poly.pdbx_strand_id
1 'polypeptide(L)'
;VGSEMCIRDRLRVEMQVEIKRIQKELGITTIIVTHDHEEAVSLADRVIVMNAGHILQIGKPQEVFDRPASPFIADFMGFSTFLHGIAAGAEGDMRLIRCGAHTLQVPAGAAQELTEGDACILAIRSENIRTAEQEGVNTVRGTVKSATYKGHTTRLEVSGCFEEMVYPAIHEYADVQEGSEVLLHFPAQHFCVYKDIK
;
A
#
# COMPACT_ATOMS: atom_id res chain seq x y z
N VAL A 1 5.43 -31.23 3.24
CA VAL A 1 6.07 -29.90 3.28
C VAL A 1 5.05 -28.80 3.62
N GLY A 2 3.74 -28.96 3.31
CA GLY A 2 2.72 -27.93 3.62
C GLY A 2 2.27 -27.87 5.10
N SER A 3 2.43 -28.92 5.87
CA SER A 3 1.92 -29.03 7.24
C SER A 3 2.78 -28.25 8.25
N GLU A 4 4.09 -28.19 8.08
CA GLU A 4 5.00 -27.51 9.02
C GLU A 4 4.88 -25.98 8.93
N MET A 5 4.69 -25.43 7.74
CA MET A 5 4.55 -23.98 7.53
C MET A 5 3.25 -23.44 8.17
N CYS A 6 2.12 -24.14 7.98
CA CYS A 6 0.84 -23.78 8.60
C CYS A 6 0.88 -23.87 10.13
N ILE A 7 1.62 -24.84 10.69
CA ILE A 7 1.78 -24.99 12.15
C ILE A 7 2.64 -23.83 12.69
N ARG A 8 3.71 -23.45 12.00
CA ARG A 8 4.59 -22.34 12.39
C ARG A 8 3.84 -21.00 12.40
N ASP A 9 3.06 -20.71 11.36
CA ASP A 9 2.30 -19.45 11.27
C ASP A 9 1.23 -19.37 12.38
N ARG A 10 0.53 -20.47 12.63
CA ARG A 10 -0.45 -20.53 13.72
C ARG A 10 0.20 -20.35 15.10
N LEU A 11 1.29 -21.07 15.37
CA LEU A 11 2.04 -20.93 16.62
C LEU A 11 2.60 -19.51 16.78
N ARG A 12 3.03 -18.87 15.70
CA ARG A 12 3.51 -17.50 15.73
C ARG A 12 2.43 -16.53 16.19
N VAL A 13 1.22 -16.62 15.63
CA VAL A 13 0.09 -15.78 16.04
C VAL A 13 -0.29 -16.03 17.51
N GLU A 14 -0.38 -17.30 17.94
CA GLU A 14 -0.67 -17.66 19.33
C GLU A 14 0.42 -17.10 20.30
N MET A 15 1.70 -17.22 19.94
CA MET A 15 2.80 -16.66 20.70
C MET A 15 2.77 -15.13 20.79
N GLN A 16 2.42 -14.43 19.72
CA GLN A 16 2.28 -12.98 19.71
C GLN A 16 1.22 -12.50 20.70
N VAL A 17 0.07 -13.15 20.71
CA VAL A 17 -1.02 -12.85 21.67
C VAL A 17 -0.51 -13.04 23.12
N GLU A 18 0.19 -14.13 23.37
CA GLU A 18 0.69 -14.47 24.72
C GLU A 18 1.80 -13.49 25.17
N ILE A 19 2.71 -13.12 24.29
CA ILE A 19 3.76 -12.11 24.58
C ILE A 19 3.09 -10.78 24.96
N LYS A 20 2.10 -10.33 24.21
CA LYS A 20 1.38 -9.08 24.50
C LYS A 20 0.63 -9.15 25.83
N ARG A 21 0.03 -10.32 26.15
CA ARG A 21 -0.64 -10.55 27.44
C ARG A 21 0.35 -10.44 28.59
N ILE A 22 1.47 -11.15 28.53
CA ILE A 22 2.51 -11.16 29.59
C ILE A 22 3.09 -9.75 29.78
N GLN A 23 3.41 -9.05 28.69
CA GLN A 23 3.93 -7.69 28.74
C GLN A 23 2.97 -6.76 29.48
N LYS A 24 1.64 -6.85 29.20
CA LYS A 24 0.62 -6.05 29.87
C LYS A 24 0.47 -6.41 31.36
N GLU A 25 0.48 -7.71 31.69
CA GLU A 25 0.35 -8.17 33.07
C GLU A 25 1.55 -7.73 33.95
N LEU A 26 2.75 -7.80 33.40
CA LEU A 26 3.96 -7.42 34.12
C LEU A 26 4.24 -5.91 34.10
N GLY A 27 3.60 -5.15 33.22
CA GLY A 27 3.79 -3.71 33.06
C GLY A 27 5.23 -3.32 32.65
N ILE A 28 5.94 -4.21 31.95
CA ILE A 28 7.33 -4.01 31.56
C ILE A 28 7.45 -3.34 30.21
N THR A 29 8.49 -2.51 30.04
CA THR A 29 8.87 -1.98 28.73
C THR A 29 9.64 -3.05 27.96
N THR A 30 9.15 -3.40 26.79
CA THR A 30 9.75 -4.44 25.93
C THR A 30 10.13 -3.84 24.59
N ILE A 31 11.32 -4.18 24.08
CA ILE A 31 11.77 -3.82 22.74
C ILE A 31 11.85 -5.11 21.92
N ILE A 32 11.14 -5.14 20.79
CA ILE A 32 11.17 -6.25 19.83
C ILE A 32 11.80 -5.73 18.55
N VAL A 33 12.80 -6.44 18.04
CA VAL A 33 13.41 -6.17 16.73
C VAL A 33 12.97 -7.25 15.77
N THR A 34 12.28 -6.86 14.70
CA THR A 34 11.76 -7.76 13.68
C THR A 34 11.88 -7.14 12.29
N HIS A 35 11.95 -7.98 11.27
CA HIS A 35 11.83 -7.57 9.87
C HIS A 35 10.40 -7.81 9.32
N ASP A 36 9.50 -8.28 10.17
CA ASP A 36 8.11 -8.55 9.82
C ASP A 36 7.23 -7.38 10.27
N HIS A 37 6.70 -6.64 9.30
CA HIS A 37 5.87 -5.48 9.57
C HIS A 37 4.52 -5.85 10.20
N GLU A 38 3.95 -7.04 9.89
CA GLU A 38 2.71 -7.51 10.49
C GLU A 38 2.90 -7.79 11.99
N GLU A 39 4.05 -8.39 12.34
CA GLU A 39 4.42 -8.61 13.74
C GLU A 39 4.59 -7.28 14.49
N ALA A 40 5.33 -6.33 13.91
CA ALA A 40 5.53 -5.01 14.51
C ALA A 40 4.20 -4.28 14.74
N VAL A 41 3.31 -4.28 13.75
CA VAL A 41 2.00 -3.60 13.83
C VAL A 41 1.07 -4.26 14.85
N SER A 42 1.10 -5.61 14.97
CA SER A 42 0.19 -6.34 15.87
C SER A 42 0.61 -6.28 17.35
N LEU A 43 1.92 -6.24 17.62
CA LEU A 43 2.46 -6.33 18.98
C LEU A 43 2.74 -4.98 19.63
N ALA A 44 3.25 -4.03 18.87
CA ALA A 44 3.81 -2.80 19.42
C ALA A 44 2.75 -1.77 19.82
N ASP A 45 3.06 -0.96 20.83
CA ASP A 45 2.36 0.29 21.13
C ASP A 45 2.97 1.47 20.34
N ARG A 46 4.25 1.34 19.96
CA ARG A 46 4.98 2.25 19.07
C ARG A 46 5.90 1.46 18.15
N VAL A 47 5.93 1.87 16.90
CA VAL A 47 6.82 1.31 15.87
C VAL A 47 7.93 2.31 15.57
N ILE A 48 9.14 1.81 15.43
CA ILE A 48 10.32 2.57 14.97
C ILE A 48 10.79 1.89 13.68
N VAL A 49 10.67 2.58 12.55
CA VAL A 49 11.23 2.10 11.28
C VAL A 49 12.64 2.62 11.13
N MET A 50 13.57 1.70 10.88
CA MET A 50 14.99 2.02 10.73
C MET A 50 15.52 1.49 9.39
N ASN A 51 16.44 2.21 8.79
CA ASN A 51 17.21 1.75 7.65
C ASN A 51 18.66 2.25 7.76
N ALA A 52 19.64 1.39 7.49
CA ALA A 52 21.06 1.70 7.52
C ALA A 52 21.52 2.45 8.80
N GLY A 53 20.95 2.08 9.96
CA GLY A 53 21.28 2.70 11.26
C GLY A 53 20.56 4.03 11.55
N HIS A 54 19.75 4.55 10.61
CA HIS A 54 18.99 5.78 10.79
C HIS A 54 17.53 5.49 11.09
N ILE A 55 16.94 6.25 12.00
CA ILE A 55 15.50 6.21 12.27
C ILE A 55 14.80 7.02 11.18
N LEU A 56 13.87 6.39 10.46
CA LEU A 56 13.12 7.01 9.38
C LEU A 56 11.73 7.49 9.83
N GLN A 57 11.07 6.75 10.72
CA GLN A 57 9.76 7.13 11.27
C GLN A 57 9.56 6.49 12.63
N ILE A 58 8.87 7.22 13.52
CA ILE A 58 8.40 6.73 14.81
C ILE A 58 6.93 7.12 14.93
N GLY A 59 6.07 6.17 15.27
CA GLY A 59 4.64 6.45 15.44
C GLY A 59 3.88 5.30 16.06
N LYS A 60 2.57 5.47 16.21
CA LYS A 60 1.69 4.35 16.50
C LYS A 60 1.65 3.40 15.32
N PRO A 61 1.42 2.09 15.53
CA PRO A 61 1.34 1.11 14.45
C PRO A 61 0.46 1.56 13.29
N GLN A 62 -0.74 2.01 13.59
CA GLN A 62 -1.70 2.48 12.59
C GLN A 62 -1.18 3.71 11.82
N GLU A 63 -0.53 4.67 12.48
CA GLU A 63 0.02 5.86 11.83
C GLU A 63 1.12 5.49 10.83
N VAL A 64 2.04 4.60 11.24
CA VAL A 64 3.14 4.16 10.38
C VAL A 64 2.61 3.31 9.21
N PHE A 65 1.58 2.50 9.47
CA PHE A 65 0.97 1.64 8.46
C PHE A 65 0.14 2.43 7.44
N ASP A 66 -0.74 3.35 7.89
CA ASP A 66 -1.66 4.08 7.01
C ASP A 66 -1.02 5.32 6.37
N ARG A 67 0.01 5.91 7.04
CA ARG A 67 0.68 7.14 6.61
C ARG A 67 2.20 7.01 6.69
N PRO A 68 2.80 6.13 5.89
CA PRO A 68 4.24 6.00 5.82
C PRO A 68 4.87 7.32 5.36
N ALA A 69 5.96 7.73 6.00
CA ALA A 69 6.58 9.04 5.77
C ALA A 69 7.43 9.11 4.48
N SER A 70 7.67 7.99 3.82
CA SER A 70 8.46 7.95 2.58
C SER A 70 8.05 6.75 1.70
N PRO A 71 8.37 6.77 0.40
CA PRO A 71 8.15 5.62 -0.49
C PRO A 71 8.84 4.35 0.01
N PHE A 72 10.02 4.46 0.61
CA PHE A 72 10.72 3.33 1.21
C PHE A 72 9.91 2.66 2.33
N ILE A 73 9.34 3.48 3.23
CA ILE A 73 8.51 2.95 4.33
C ILE A 73 7.21 2.39 3.77
N ALA A 74 6.62 3.03 2.74
CA ALA A 74 5.42 2.54 2.08
C ALA A 74 5.64 1.14 1.49
N ASP A 75 6.73 0.94 0.75
CA ASP A 75 7.11 -0.37 0.20
C ASP A 75 7.29 -1.41 1.32
N PHE A 76 8.04 -1.06 2.35
CA PHE A 76 8.23 -1.92 3.52
C PHE A 76 6.91 -2.28 4.23
N MET A 77 5.94 -1.36 4.27
CA MET A 77 4.61 -1.56 4.85
C MET A 77 3.60 -2.22 3.90
N GLY A 78 4.05 -2.71 2.73
CA GLY A 78 3.25 -3.50 1.80
C GLY A 78 2.47 -2.72 0.76
N PHE A 79 2.78 -1.45 0.52
CA PHE A 79 2.33 -0.78 -0.70
C PHE A 79 3.01 -1.43 -1.90
N SER A 80 2.28 -1.68 -2.96
CA SER A 80 2.78 -2.47 -4.09
C SER A 80 2.74 -1.75 -5.43
N THR A 81 1.98 -0.67 -5.51
CA THR A 81 1.89 0.14 -6.73
C THR A 81 2.40 1.55 -6.44
N PHE A 82 3.43 1.95 -7.17
CA PHE A 82 4.06 3.26 -7.09
C PHE A 82 3.99 3.89 -8.47
N LEU A 83 3.33 5.04 -8.59
CA LEU A 83 3.13 5.75 -9.85
C LEU A 83 3.89 7.06 -9.80
N HIS A 84 4.74 7.30 -10.80
CA HIS A 84 5.40 8.60 -10.95
C HIS A 84 4.47 9.58 -11.66
N GLY A 85 4.40 10.80 -11.13
CA GLY A 85 3.54 11.83 -11.66
C GLY A 85 4.07 13.22 -11.44
N ILE A 86 3.35 14.18 -12.02
CA ILE A 86 3.62 15.61 -11.88
C ILE A 86 2.36 16.28 -11.38
N ALA A 87 2.47 17.11 -10.36
CA ALA A 87 1.37 17.93 -9.87
C ALA A 87 0.91 18.90 -10.97
N ALA A 88 -0.35 18.77 -11.40
CA ALA A 88 -0.90 19.48 -12.57
C ALA A 88 -1.94 20.53 -12.21
N GLY A 89 -2.09 20.84 -10.90
CA GLY A 89 -3.03 21.85 -10.42
C GLY A 89 -3.94 21.32 -9.33
N ALA A 90 -5.07 22.00 -9.12
CA ALA A 90 -6.06 21.64 -8.12
C ALA A 90 -7.49 21.93 -8.63
N GLU A 91 -8.43 21.13 -8.16
CA GLU A 91 -9.87 21.29 -8.44
C GLU A 91 -10.64 21.10 -7.12
N GLY A 92 -11.13 22.17 -6.55
CA GLY A 92 -11.73 22.16 -5.22
C GLY A 92 -10.75 21.64 -4.16
N ASP A 93 -11.19 20.63 -3.39
CA ASP A 93 -10.38 19.98 -2.36
C ASP A 93 -9.48 18.84 -2.90
N MET A 94 -9.34 18.73 -4.22
CA MET A 94 -8.54 17.69 -4.88
C MET A 94 -7.33 18.31 -5.56
N ARG A 95 -6.20 17.59 -5.50
CA ARG A 95 -5.01 17.83 -6.34
C ARG A 95 -5.07 16.93 -7.56
N LEU A 96 -4.69 17.50 -8.69
CA LEU A 96 -4.58 16.78 -9.95
C LEU A 96 -3.13 16.33 -10.14
N ILE A 97 -2.90 15.05 -10.31
CA ILE A 97 -1.59 14.48 -10.55
C ILE A 97 -1.61 13.79 -11.92
N ARG A 98 -0.77 14.25 -12.81
CA ARG A 98 -0.62 13.66 -14.16
C ARG A 98 0.40 12.52 -14.10
N CYS A 99 -0.05 11.29 -14.34
CA CYS A 99 0.75 10.08 -14.45
C CYS A 99 0.69 9.57 -15.90
N GLY A 100 1.72 9.87 -16.69
CA GLY A 100 1.72 9.58 -18.11
C GLY A 100 0.56 10.27 -18.85
N ALA A 101 -0.29 9.49 -19.52
CA ALA A 101 -1.46 9.96 -20.25
C ALA A 101 -2.70 10.23 -19.36
N HIS A 102 -2.68 9.81 -18.11
CA HIS A 102 -3.81 9.89 -17.21
C HIS A 102 -3.61 10.96 -16.13
N THR A 103 -4.74 11.53 -15.68
CA THR A 103 -4.76 12.45 -14.55
C THR A 103 -5.55 11.81 -13.41
N LEU A 104 -4.88 11.65 -12.26
CA LEU A 104 -5.48 11.15 -11.04
C LEU A 104 -5.80 12.30 -10.09
N GLN A 105 -6.91 12.17 -9.37
CA GLN A 105 -7.30 13.09 -8.30
C GLN A 105 -6.91 12.49 -6.96
N VAL A 106 -6.26 13.28 -6.11
CA VAL A 106 -5.94 12.93 -4.72
C VAL A 106 -6.41 14.03 -3.79
N PRO A 107 -6.76 13.74 -2.53
CA PRO A 107 -7.15 14.78 -1.58
C PRO A 107 -6.03 15.80 -1.40
N ALA A 108 -6.35 17.09 -1.39
CA ALA A 108 -5.37 18.16 -1.20
C ALA A 108 -4.57 17.98 0.11
N GLY A 109 -5.21 17.42 1.15
CA GLY A 109 -4.58 17.09 2.42
C GLY A 109 -3.46 16.03 2.32
N ALA A 110 -3.53 15.13 1.34
CA ALA A 110 -2.49 14.13 1.10
C ALA A 110 -1.30 14.68 0.28
N ALA A 111 -1.47 15.82 -0.38
CA ALA A 111 -0.50 16.42 -1.29
C ALA A 111 -0.16 17.88 -0.92
N GLN A 112 -0.18 18.21 0.38
CA GLN A 112 -0.01 19.59 0.88
C GLN A 112 1.34 20.20 0.53
N GLU A 113 2.39 19.37 0.45
CA GLU A 113 3.77 19.82 0.16
C GLU A 113 4.02 20.02 -1.34
N LEU A 114 3.06 19.63 -2.20
CA LEU A 114 3.23 19.75 -3.64
C LEU A 114 2.74 21.11 -4.15
N THR A 115 3.57 21.71 -5.01
CA THR A 115 3.20 22.83 -5.87
C THR A 115 3.05 22.35 -7.31
N GLU A 116 2.34 23.10 -8.15
CA GLU A 116 2.21 22.78 -9.57
C GLU A 116 3.58 22.67 -10.24
N GLY A 117 3.77 21.60 -10.99
CA GLY A 117 5.03 21.26 -11.64
C GLY A 117 5.96 20.36 -10.82
N ASP A 118 5.69 20.15 -9.53
CA ASP A 118 6.50 19.24 -8.70
C ASP A 118 6.34 17.79 -9.18
N ALA A 119 7.47 17.09 -9.29
CA ALA A 119 7.48 15.65 -9.45
C ALA A 119 7.07 14.96 -8.15
N CYS A 120 6.29 13.89 -8.24
CA CYS A 120 5.79 13.18 -7.09
C CYS A 120 5.63 11.68 -7.35
N ILE A 121 5.52 10.93 -6.27
CA ILE A 121 5.24 9.50 -6.27
C ILE A 121 3.91 9.28 -5.54
N LEU A 122 2.98 8.59 -6.19
CA LEU A 122 1.75 8.12 -5.58
C LEU A 122 1.91 6.65 -5.25
N ALA A 123 1.67 6.29 -3.99
CA ALA A 123 1.70 4.90 -3.56
C ALA A 123 0.30 4.45 -3.16
N ILE A 124 -0.09 3.24 -3.58
CA ILE A 124 -1.36 2.62 -3.21
C ILE A 124 -1.18 1.12 -2.97
N ARG A 125 -1.96 0.56 -2.04
CA ARG A 125 -1.96 -0.86 -1.71
C ARG A 125 -2.79 -1.66 -2.70
N SER A 126 -2.39 -2.92 -2.93
CA SER A 126 -3.11 -3.85 -3.82
C SER A 126 -4.60 -3.96 -3.49
N GLU A 127 -4.93 -4.10 -2.22
CA GLU A 127 -6.30 -4.29 -1.73
C GLU A 127 -7.20 -3.05 -1.86
N ASN A 128 -6.60 -1.88 -2.09
CA ASN A 128 -7.33 -0.64 -2.29
C ASN A 128 -7.65 -0.36 -3.76
N ILE A 129 -7.00 -1.04 -4.69
CA ILE A 129 -7.30 -0.94 -6.12
C ILE A 129 -8.47 -1.88 -6.42
N ARG A 130 -9.51 -1.37 -7.04
CA ARG A 130 -10.76 -2.10 -7.30
C ARG A 130 -11.01 -2.25 -8.79
N THR A 131 -11.78 -3.25 -9.18
CA THR A 131 -12.38 -3.30 -10.51
C THR A 131 -13.54 -2.30 -10.61
N ALA A 132 -13.77 -1.73 -11.78
CA ALA A 132 -14.89 -0.84 -12.05
C ALA A 132 -15.66 -1.33 -13.29
N GLU A 133 -16.98 -1.13 -13.28
CA GLU A 133 -17.84 -1.46 -14.43
C GLU A 133 -17.95 -0.31 -15.42
N GLN A 134 -17.78 0.92 -14.96
CA GLN A 134 -17.93 2.14 -15.73
C GLN A 134 -16.76 3.09 -15.54
N GLU A 135 -16.44 3.84 -16.57
CA GLU A 135 -15.44 4.90 -16.49
C GLU A 135 -15.90 6.03 -15.58
N GLY A 136 -14.97 6.57 -14.82
CA GLY A 136 -15.20 7.64 -13.86
C GLY A 136 -13.89 8.25 -13.38
N VAL A 137 -13.97 9.02 -12.31
CA VAL A 137 -12.79 9.63 -11.67
C VAL A 137 -11.85 8.51 -11.21
N ASN A 138 -10.58 8.68 -11.50
CA ASN A 138 -9.52 7.72 -11.13
C ASN A 138 -9.77 6.30 -11.66
N THR A 139 -10.41 6.15 -12.80
CA THR A 139 -10.52 4.86 -13.49
C THR A 139 -9.59 4.81 -14.67
N VAL A 140 -8.89 3.70 -14.84
CA VAL A 140 -7.94 3.49 -15.93
C VAL A 140 -8.05 2.06 -16.46
N ARG A 141 -8.04 1.89 -17.77
CA ARG A 141 -8.02 0.58 -18.44
C ARG A 141 -6.61 0.03 -18.46
N GLY A 142 -6.50 -1.27 -18.32
CA GLY A 142 -5.25 -2.00 -18.45
C GLY A 142 -5.46 -3.41 -18.94
N THR A 143 -4.34 -4.07 -19.23
CA THR A 143 -4.33 -5.47 -19.71
C THR A 143 -3.72 -6.36 -18.64
N VAL A 144 -4.43 -7.41 -18.26
CA VAL A 144 -3.97 -8.41 -17.31
C VAL A 144 -2.81 -9.20 -17.91
N LYS A 145 -1.68 -9.21 -17.22
CA LYS A 145 -0.49 -9.98 -17.57
C LYS A 145 -0.39 -11.30 -16.83
N SER A 146 -0.81 -11.30 -15.59
CA SER A 146 -0.93 -12.52 -14.80
C SER A 146 -2.05 -12.39 -13.75
N ALA A 147 -2.60 -13.53 -13.33
CA ALA A 147 -3.58 -13.63 -12.28
C ALA A 147 -3.18 -14.78 -11.34
N THR A 148 -2.90 -14.45 -10.07
CA THR A 148 -2.49 -15.43 -9.07
C THR A 148 -3.50 -15.49 -7.94
N TYR A 149 -4.17 -16.63 -7.80
CA TYR A 149 -5.10 -16.89 -6.71
C TYR A 149 -4.38 -17.09 -5.37
N LYS A 150 -4.82 -16.37 -4.34
CA LYS A 150 -4.24 -16.38 -2.98
C LYS A 150 -5.24 -16.88 -1.91
N GLY A 151 -6.20 -17.72 -2.29
CA GLY A 151 -7.17 -18.31 -1.39
C GLY A 151 -8.48 -17.51 -1.30
N HIS A 152 -8.44 -16.25 -0.93
CA HIS A 152 -9.60 -15.35 -0.80
C HIS A 152 -9.49 -14.08 -1.65
N THR A 153 -8.36 -13.87 -2.28
CA THR A 153 -8.13 -12.79 -3.25
C THR A 153 -7.41 -13.33 -4.47
N THR A 154 -7.58 -12.66 -5.61
CA THR A 154 -6.77 -12.87 -6.80
C THR A 154 -5.89 -11.63 -6.99
N ARG A 155 -4.58 -11.81 -6.92
CA ARG A 155 -3.61 -10.77 -7.24
C ARG A 155 -3.39 -10.76 -8.75
N LEU A 156 -3.58 -9.58 -9.34
CA LEU A 156 -3.33 -9.35 -10.76
C LEU A 156 -2.01 -8.58 -10.95
N GLU A 157 -1.40 -8.77 -12.10
CA GLU A 157 -0.40 -7.88 -12.66
C GLU A 157 -1.01 -7.23 -13.90
N VAL A 158 -1.17 -5.91 -13.88
CA VAL A 158 -1.87 -5.17 -14.94
C VAL A 158 -0.93 -4.14 -15.55
N SER A 159 -0.77 -4.20 -16.88
CA SER A 159 0.01 -3.24 -17.66
C SER A 159 -0.87 -2.33 -18.48
N GLY A 160 -0.31 -1.24 -19.00
CA GLY A 160 -1.00 -0.32 -19.90
C GLY A 160 -1.90 0.71 -19.21
N CYS A 161 -2.08 0.62 -17.90
CA CYS A 161 -2.69 1.68 -17.10
C CYS A 161 -1.78 2.91 -17.05
N PHE A 162 -0.53 2.67 -16.70
CA PHE A 162 0.53 3.66 -16.55
C PHE A 162 1.82 3.11 -17.16
N GLU A 163 2.92 3.85 -17.05
CA GLU A 163 4.24 3.34 -17.43
C GLU A 163 4.67 2.20 -16.50
N GLU A 164 4.26 2.27 -15.23
CA GLU A 164 4.52 1.25 -14.22
C GLU A 164 3.46 0.13 -14.26
N MET A 165 3.86 -1.02 -13.77
CA MET A 165 2.96 -2.15 -13.52
C MET A 165 2.09 -1.88 -12.30
N VAL A 166 0.82 -2.27 -12.38
CA VAL A 166 -0.17 -2.14 -11.30
C VAL A 166 -0.52 -3.51 -10.74
N TYR A 167 -0.64 -3.60 -9.42
CA TYR A 167 -0.82 -4.87 -8.71
C TYR A 167 -2.10 -4.89 -7.85
N PRO A 168 -3.31 -4.90 -8.45
CA PRO A 168 -4.54 -5.00 -7.66
C PRO A 168 -4.74 -6.39 -7.06
N ALA A 169 -5.35 -6.43 -5.88
CA ALA A 169 -5.84 -7.65 -5.22
C ALA A 169 -7.37 -7.61 -5.17
N ILE A 170 -8.02 -8.39 -6.03
CA ILE A 170 -9.47 -8.42 -6.16
C ILE A 170 -10.07 -9.58 -5.35
N HIS A 171 -11.20 -9.33 -4.68
CA HIS A 171 -11.90 -10.35 -3.88
C HIS A 171 -12.90 -11.18 -4.70
N GLU A 172 -13.20 -10.76 -5.91
CA GLU A 172 -14.15 -11.48 -6.75
C GLU A 172 -13.47 -12.65 -7.45
N TYR A 173 -14.18 -13.77 -7.53
CA TYR A 173 -13.91 -14.85 -8.48
C TYR A 173 -14.27 -14.36 -9.90
N ALA A 174 -13.67 -13.25 -10.32
CA ALA A 174 -13.74 -12.88 -11.70
C ALA A 174 -12.90 -13.88 -12.46
N ASP A 175 -13.47 -14.47 -13.48
CA ASP A 175 -12.76 -15.31 -14.46
C ASP A 175 -11.85 -14.40 -15.32
N VAL A 176 -10.92 -13.73 -14.61
CA VAL A 176 -9.98 -12.77 -15.20
C VAL A 176 -8.86 -13.56 -15.82
N GLN A 177 -8.90 -13.66 -17.14
CA GLN A 177 -7.87 -14.38 -17.88
C GLN A 177 -6.71 -13.45 -18.26
N GLU A 178 -5.54 -14.04 -18.41
CA GLU A 178 -4.38 -13.36 -18.96
C GLU A 178 -4.71 -12.84 -20.38
N GLY A 179 -4.34 -11.58 -20.65
CA GLY A 179 -4.64 -10.88 -21.88
C GLY A 179 -5.99 -10.15 -21.90
N SER A 180 -6.86 -10.36 -20.91
CA SER A 180 -8.13 -9.62 -20.82
C SER A 180 -7.92 -8.16 -20.46
N GLU A 181 -8.82 -7.29 -20.89
CA GLU A 181 -8.88 -5.91 -20.43
C GLU A 181 -9.61 -5.83 -19.10
N VAL A 182 -9.14 -4.96 -18.22
CA VAL A 182 -9.75 -4.65 -16.93
C VAL A 182 -9.81 -3.15 -16.75
N LEU A 183 -10.94 -2.65 -16.26
CA LEU A 183 -11.06 -1.27 -15.80
C LEU A 183 -10.79 -1.22 -14.30
N LEU A 184 -9.77 -0.49 -13.91
CA LEU A 184 -9.35 -0.35 -12.51
C LEU A 184 -9.75 1.02 -11.97
N HIS A 185 -10.24 1.06 -10.74
CA HIS A 185 -10.53 2.26 -9.99
C HIS A 185 -9.52 2.41 -8.84
N PHE A 186 -8.95 3.60 -8.74
CA PHE A 186 -7.98 4.01 -7.73
C PHE A 186 -8.62 5.02 -6.78
N PRO A 187 -9.22 4.58 -5.65
CA PRO A 187 -9.91 5.50 -4.75
C PRO A 187 -8.95 6.55 -4.19
N ALA A 188 -9.29 7.80 -4.40
CA ALA A 188 -8.44 8.96 -4.11
C ALA A 188 -7.89 9.00 -2.67
N GLN A 189 -8.72 8.61 -1.69
CA GLN A 189 -8.39 8.63 -0.26
C GLN A 189 -7.35 7.59 0.17
N HIS A 190 -7.03 6.62 -0.69
CA HIS A 190 -6.07 5.56 -0.39
C HIS A 190 -4.66 5.81 -0.94
N PHE A 191 -4.46 6.93 -1.61
CA PHE A 191 -3.13 7.32 -2.04
C PHE A 191 -2.32 7.95 -0.91
N CYS A 192 -1.08 7.49 -0.75
CA CYS A 192 -0.02 8.26 -0.12
C CYS A 192 0.76 8.99 -1.22
N VAL A 193 1.03 10.27 -1.01
CA VAL A 193 1.67 11.14 -2.00
C VAL A 193 2.98 11.66 -1.42
N TYR A 194 4.05 11.51 -2.18
CA TYR A 194 5.39 11.94 -1.78
C TYR A 194 5.97 12.87 -2.83
N LYS A 195 6.63 13.95 -2.39
CA LYS A 195 7.43 14.77 -3.29
C LYS A 195 8.65 13.95 -3.73
N ASP A 196 8.86 13.85 -5.05
CA ASP A 196 10.05 13.21 -5.60
C ASP A 196 11.22 14.23 -5.58
N ILE A 197 12.08 14.07 -4.57
CA ILE A 197 13.27 14.89 -4.40
C ILE A 197 14.41 14.10 -5.07
N LYS A 198 14.69 14.43 -6.32
CA LYS A 198 15.87 13.92 -7.03
C LYS A 198 17.15 14.53 -6.49
#